data_efc0e06ff8e0d74b4bc94042ea8ef997
#
_entry.id   efc0e06ff8e0d74b4bc94042ea8ef997
#
_cell.length_a   1.000
_cell.length_b   1.000
_cell.length_c   1.000
_cell.angle_alpha   90.00
_cell.angle_beta   90.00
_cell.angle_gamma   90.00
#
_symmetry.space_group_name_H-M   'P 1'
#
loop_
_entity.id
_entity.type
_entity.pdbx_description
1 polymer ?
#
loop_
_entity_poly.entity_id
_entity_poly.type
_entity_poly.pdbx_seq_one_letter_code
_entity_poly.pdbx_strand_id
1 'polypeptide(L)'
;MAEADLATTLRVLEQLSAYDREDPDFITVRRATAQFFKDVKRVGRAAKRQRIADADKAVVAATATGAPDRIDDETRGIPISTSTTAPTAGELLKPRACYICKQPYTVVDAFYHQLCPDCAAFSHSKRDARADLTGKRALLTGGRAKIGMYIALRLLRDGAHTTITTRFPRDAVRRFSALPDSPEWIDRLKIVGIDLRDPAQVMGLADSVTAAGPLDILINNAAQTVRRSPGSYAPLVEAELAPLPDGPLPELVTFGHTNDAHPLALAESVAAHPILSSAAGRTAEELTADAMAAGSSSLERLAAGTAIDAGGLLPDELHINSWTQHVDEVEPLEMLEVQLANMTAPFLLVSRLRGALKASSARRTYIVNVSAMEGVFGRGYKGPGHPHTNMAKAALNMLTRTSAREMFESDRILMTAVDTGWITDERPHFTKIRLAEEGFHAPLDLVDGAARVYDPIVRGESGEDLFGVFLKDYKPGSW
;
A
#
# COMPACT_ATOMS: atom_id res chain seq x y z
N MET A 1 -5.48 -42.29 -35.60
CA MET A 1 -4.56 -43.34 -36.11
C MET A 1 -5.42 -44.43 -36.67
N ALA A 2 -5.16 -44.88 -37.93
CA ALA A 2 -5.95 -45.97 -38.52
C ALA A 2 -5.60 -47.29 -37.78
N GLU A 3 -6.57 -48.19 -37.65
CA GLU A 3 -6.43 -49.47 -36.94
C GLU A 3 -5.30 -50.33 -37.56
N ALA A 4 -5.15 -50.26 -38.88
CA ALA A 4 -4.09 -50.92 -39.65
C ALA A 4 -2.68 -50.40 -39.29
N ASP A 5 -2.54 -49.08 -39.02
CA ASP A 5 -1.26 -48.46 -38.61
C ASP A 5 -0.85 -48.90 -37.22
N LEU A 6 -1.81 -48.99 -36.29
CA LEU A 6 -1.57 -49.47 -34.96
C LEU A 6 -1.12 -50.94 -34.94
N ALA A 7 -1.83 -51.80 -35.68
CA ALA A 7 -1.49 -53.22 -35.80
C ALA A 7 -0.09 -53.41 -36.43
N THR A 8 0.24 -52.63 -37.44
CA THR A 8 1.57 -52.65 -38.08
C THR A 8 2.67 -52.23 -37.12
N THR A 9 2.42 -51.12 -36.34
CA THR A 9 3.38 -50.61 -35.34
C THR A 9 3.67 -51.66 -34.28
N LEU A 10 2.64 -52.29 -33.71
CA LEU A 10 2.78 -53.33 -32.69
C LEU A 10 3.55 -54.52 -33.20
N ARG A 11 3.25 -55.00 -34.42
CA ARG A 11 3.95 -56.11 -35.07
C ARG A 11 5.43 -55.80 -35.29
N VAL A 12 5.78 -54.59 -35.73
CA VAL A 12 7.17 -54.16 -35.95
C VAL A 12 7.93 -54.14 -34.62
N LEU A 13 7.32 -53.61 -33.56
CA LEU A 13 7.94 -53.59 -32.20
C LEU A 13 8.17 -55.02 -31.68
N GLU A 14 7.25 -55.97 -31.92
CA GLU A 14 7.36 -57.36 -31.54
C GLU A 14 8.50 -58.06 -32.30
N GLN A 15 8.59 -57.88 -33.61
CA GLN A 15 9.64 -58.43 -34.44
C GLN A 15 11.05 -57.94 -34.07
N LEU A 16 11.17 -56.64 -33.72
CA LEU A 16 12.45 -56.05 -33.30
C LEU A 16 13.06 -56.64 -32.04
N SER A 17 12.28 -57.34 -31.24
CA SER A 17 12.79 -58.04 -30.05
C SER A 17 13.78 -59.17 -30.39
N ALA A 18 13.73 -59.71 -31.63
CA ALA A 18 14.61 -60.77 -32.12
C ALA A 18 15.86 -60.25 -32.87
N TYR A 19 15.97 -58.92 -33.10
CA TYR A 19 17.12 -58.31 -33.82
C TYR A 19 18.32 -58.17 -32.93
N ASP A 20 19.53 -58.14 -33.56
CA ASP A 20 20.76 -57.82 -32.86
C ASP A 20 20.69 -56.37 -32.31
N ARG A 21 21.33 -56.17 -31.15
CA ARG A 21 21.36 -54.85 -30.52
C ARG A 21 22.18 -53.82 -31.27
N GLU A 22 23.06 -54.28 -32.18
CA GLU A 22 23.89 -53.42 -33.06
C GLU A 22 23.24 -53.19 -34.43
N ASP A 23 22.13 -53.83 -34.70
CA ASP A 23 21.38 -53.64 -35.93
C ASP A 23 20.90 -52.16 -36.08
N PRO A 24 21.18 -51.53 -37.23
CA PRO A 24 20.77 -50.12 -37.47
C PRO A 24 19.29 -49.85 -37.28
N ASP A 25 18.41 -50.78 -37.67
CA ASP A 25 16.95 -50.64 -37.57
C ASP A 25 16.53 -50.77 -36.12
N PHE A 26 17.12 -51.74 -35.37
CA PHE A 26 16.90 -51.83 -33.90
C PHE A 26 17.31 -50.55 -33.17
N ILE A 27 18.48 -50.02 -33.51
CA ILE A 27 19.01 -48.78 -32.88
C ILE A 27 18.05 -47.61 -33.17
N THR A 28 17.57 -47.51 -34.43
CA THR A 28 16.67 -46.41 -34.86
C THR A 28 15.33 -46.47 -34.12
N VAL A 29 14.69 -47.63 -34.10
CA VAL A 29 13.40 -47.78 -33.41
C VAL A 29 13.52 -47.64 -31.89
N ARG A 30 14.60 -48.17 -31.29
CA ARG A 30 14.91 -48.00 -29.90
C ARG A 30 15.05 -46.52 -29.52
N ARG A 31 15.74 -45.71 -30.33
CA ARG A 31 15.85 -44.27 -30.11
C ARG A 31 14.50 -43.57 -30.25
N ALA A 32 13.71 -43.90 -31.25
CA ALA A 32 12.40 -43.32 -31.48
C ALA A 32 11.41 -43.64 -30.33
N THR A 33 11.34 -44.91 -29.91
CA THR A 33 10.49 -45.33 -28.77
C THR A 33 10.95 -44.73 -27.45
N ALA A 34 12.25 -44.64 -27.22
CA ALA A 34 12.79 -43.98 -26.01
C ALA A 34 12.46 -42.46 -26.00
N GLN A 35 12.53 -41.82 -27.15
CA GLN A 35 12.14 -40.41 -27.28
C GLN A 35 10.66 -40.22 -27.06
N PHE A 36 9.83 -41.07 -27.71
CA PHE A 36 8.37 -41.04 -27.52
C PHE A 36 7.99 -41.23 -26.05
N PHE A 37 8.58 -42.20 -25.34
CA PHE A 37 8.35 -42.41 -23.92
C PHE A 37 8.72 -41.16 -23.06
N LYS A 38 9.89 -40.54 -23.37
CA LYS A 38 10.30 -39.29 -22.70
C LYS A 38 9.28 -38.18 -22.95
N ASP A 39 8.79 -38.03 -24.18
CA ASP A 39 7.82 -36.99 -24.54
C ASP A 39 6.45 -37.20 -23.87
N VAL A 40 5.93 -38.43 -23.87
CA VAL A 40 4.71 -38.79 -23.15
C VAL A 40 4.83 -38.49 -21.64
N LYS A 41 5.96 -38.86 -21.03
CA LYS A 41 6.24 -38.59 -19.63
C LYS A 41 6.36 -37.08 -19.35
N ARG A 42 6.96 -36.31 -20.25
CA ARG A 42 7.08 -34.86 -20.19
C ARG A 42 5.71 -34.19 -20.25
N VAL A 43 4.86 -34.58 -21.24
CA VAL A 43 3.50 -34.08 -21.39
C VAL A 43 2.64 -34.41 -20.17
N GLY A 44 2.68 -35.67 -19.69
CA GLY A 44 1.95 -36.08 -18.49
C GLY A 44 2.35 -35.29 -17.23
N ARG A 45 3.66 -35.04 -17.05
CA ARG A 45 4.15 -34.22 -15.94
C ARG A 45 3.73 -32.75 -16.08
N ALA A 46 3.73 -32.20 -17.32
CA ALA A 46 3.28 -30.84 -17.56
C ALA A 46 1.77 -30.71 -17.27
N ALA A 47 0.95 -31.64 -17.75
CA ALA A 47 -0.49 -31.67 -17.50
C ALA A 47 -0.82 -31.79 -15.99
N LYS A 48 -0.05 -32.64 -15.25
CA LYS A 48 -0.23 -32.73 -13.79
C LYS A 48 0.14 -31.42 -13.09
N ARG A 49 1.26 -30.78 -13.48
CA ARG A 49 1.66 -29.49 -12.91
C ARG A 49 0.62 -28.39 -13.19
N GLN A 50 0.09 -28.37 -14.42
CA GLN A 50 -0.95 -27.40 -14.80
C GLN A 50 -2.21 -27.58 -13.95
N ARG A 51 -2.72 -28.80 -13.79
CA ARG A 51 -3.89 -29.07 -12.94
C ARG A 51 -3.70 -28.63 -11.50
N ILE A 52 -2.50 -28.82 -10.93
CA ILE A 52 -2.18 -28.35 -9.58
C ILE A 52 -2.18 -26.81 -9.54
N ALA A 53 -1.54 -26.18 -10.52
CA ALA A 53 -1.48 -24.71 -10.62
C ALA A 53 -2.88 -24.10 -10.77
N ASP A 54 -3.74 -24.68 -11.60
CA ASP A 54 -5.11 -24.21 -11.81
C ASP A 54 -5.97 -24.36 -10.55
N ALA A 55 -5.86 -25.48 -9.85
CA ALA A 55 -6.56 -25.71 -8.58
C ALA A 55 -6.11 -24.71 -7.51
N ASP A 56 -4.79 -24.53 -7.35
CA ASP A 56 -4.24 -23.58 -6.38
C ASP A 56 -4.60 -22.12 -6.75
N LYS A 57 -4.63 -21.78 -8.06
CA LYS A 57 -5.07 -20.47 -8.54
C LYS A 57 -6.54 -20.20 -8.20
N ALA A 58 -7.40 -21.22 -8.34
CA ALA A 58 -8.82 -21.09 -7.98
C ALA A 58 -9.03 -20.82 -6.47
N VAL A 59 -8.27 -21.50 -5.59
CA VAL A 59 -8.32 -21.24 -4.15
C VAL A 59 -7.85 -19.81 -3.83
N VAL A 60 -6.76 -19.34 -4.46
CA VAL A 60 -6.27 -17.97 -4.27
C VAL A 60 -7.28 -16.94 -4.75
N ALA A 61 -7.86 -17.15 -5.93
CA ALA A 61 -8.86 -16.25 -6.51
C ALA A 61 -10.16 -16.18 -5.70
N ALA A 62 -10.42 -17.17 -4.83
CA ALA A 62 -11.57 -17.17 -3.94
C ALA A 62 -11.35 -16.32 -2.68
N THR A 63 -10.14 -15.81 -2.41
CA THR A 63 -9.86 -14.92 -1.28
C THR A 63 -10.13 -13.46 -1.61
N ALA A 64 -10.40 -12.64 -0.58
CA ALA A 64 -10.58 -11.20 -0.78
C ALA A 64 -9.31 -10.52 -1.32
N THR A 65 -8.13 -10.85 -0.77
CA THR A 65 -6.87 -10.23 -1.20
C THR A 65 -6.27 -10.82 -2.49
N GLY A 66 -6.76 -11.95 -2.96
CA GLY A 66 -6.33 -12.60 -4.20
C GLY A 66 -7.39 -12.61 -5.31
N ALA A 67 -8.52 -11.92 -5.12
CA ALA A 67 -9.60 -11.82 -6.10
C ALA A 67 -9.09 -11.20 -7.40
N PRO A 68 -9.46 -11.75 -8.57
CA PRO A 68 -8.94 -11.30 -9.87
C PRO A 68 -9.28 -9.85 -10.23
N ASP A 69 -10.38 -9.34 -9.67
CA ASP A 69 -10.89 -7.98 -9.85
C ASP A 69 -10.35 -6.98 -8.82
N ARG A 70 -9.51 -7.45 -7.87
CA ARG A 70 -8.90 -6.58 -6.87
C ARG A 70 -7.89 -5.63 -7.51
N ILE A 71 -7.97 -4.37 -7.12
CA ILE A 71 -6.96 -3.35 -7.38
C ILE A 71 -6.23 -3.04 -6.09
N ASP A 72 -4.90 -3.12 -6.08
CA ASP A 72 -4.08 -2.94 -4.87
C ASP A 72 -4.13 -1.51 -4.29
N ASP A 73 -4.56 -0.54 -5.08
CA ASP A 73 -4.71 0.87 -4.71
C ASP A 73 -6.10 1.24 -4.15
N GLU A 74 -6.96 0.29 -3.85
CA GLU A 74 -8.33 0.59 -3.42
C GLU A 74 -8.41 1.44 -2.17
N THR A 75 -9.36 2.39 -2.16
CA THR A 75 -9.59 3.30 -1.03
C THR A 75 -10.28 2.63 0.13
N ARG A 76 -11.23 1.72 -0.15
CA ARG A 76 -11.96 0.98 0.89
C ARG A 76 -11.24 -0.29 1.26
N GLY A 77 -11.24 -0.61 2.55
CA GLY A 77 -10.85 -1.93 3.02
C GLY A 77 -11.68 -3.00 2.34
N ILE A 78 -11.03 -4.06 1.86
CA ILE A 78 -11.70 -5.13 1.14
C ILE A 78 -12.66 -5.87 2.09
N PRO A 79 -13.92 -6.12 1.73
CA PRO A 79 -14.83 -6.91 2.56
C PRO A 79 -14.29 -8.32 2.81
N ILE A 80 -14.46 -8.85 4.02
CA ILE A 80 -14.14 -10.24 4.31
C ILE A 80 -15.07 -11.12 3.48
N SER A 81 -14.47 -12.07 2.75
CA SER A 81 -15.22 -13.13 2.08
C SER A 81 -16.22 -12.65 1.02
N THR A 82 -15.73 -12.09 -0.04
CA THR A 82 -16.58 -11.75 -1.20
C THR A 82 -17.05 -12.97 -1.99
N SER A 83 -16.30 -14.08 -1.96
CA SER A 83 -16.53 -15.29 -2.75
C SER A 83 -16.80 -16.55 -1.95
N THR A 84 -16.62 -16.53 -0.63
CA THR A 84 -16.90 -17.66 0.28
C THR A 84 -17.51 -17.17 1.59
N THR A 85 -18.48 -17.92 2.14
CA THR A 85 -19.05 -17.71 3.47
C THR A 85 -18.28 -18.45 4.56
N ALA A 86 -17.36 -19.35 4.16
CA ALA A 86 -16.53 -20.11 5.08
C ALA A 86 -15.33 -19.28 5.57
N PRO A 87 -14.75 -19.55 6.74
CA PRO A 87 -13.57 -18.86 7.24
C PRO A 87 -12.30 -19.14 6.39
N THR A 88 -12.33 -20.17 5.54
CA THR A 88 -11.25 -20.57 4.64
C THR A 88 -11.73 -20.58 3.20
N ALA A 89 -10.85 -20.12 2.28
CA ALA A 89 -11.11 -20.18 0.83
C ALA A 89 -10.91 -21.58 0.25
N GLY A 90 -10.15 -22.44 0.94
CA GLY A 90 -9.85 -23.80 0.52
C GLY A 90 -8.45 -24.25 0.92
N GLU A 91 -8.01 -25.36 0.30
CA GLU A 91 -6.71 -25.94 0.57
C GLU A 91 -5.87 -26.05 -0.70
N LEU A 92 -4.61 -25.61 -0.62
CA LEU A 92 -3.64 -25.68 -1.73
C LEU A 92 -3.13 -27.12 -1.87
N LEU A 93 -3.01 -27.58 -3.10
CA LEU A 93 -2.38 -28.86 -3.41
C LEU A 93 -0.85 -28.81 -3.25
N LYS A 94 -0.27 -27.62 -3.38
CA LYS A 94 1.16 -27.37 -3.18
C LYS A 94 1.36 -26.33 -2.07
N PRO A 95 2.06 -26.68 -0.97
CA PRO A 95 2.33 -25.73 0.11
C PRO A 95 3.03 -24.47 -0.40
N ARG A 96 2.64 -23.29 0.14
CA ARG A 96 3.28 -22.00 -0.08
C ARG A 96 3.87 -21.47 1.22
N ALA A 97 4.91 -20.64 1.12
CA ALA A 97 5.47 -19.94 2.27
C ALA A 97 4.59 -18.75 2.65
N CYS A 98 4.26 -18.61 3.93
CA CYS A 98 3.54 -17.47 4.46
C CYS A 98 4.33 -16.16 4.25
N TYR A 99 3.65 -15.08 3.86
CA TYR A 99 4.26 -13.77 3.67
C TYR A 99 4.93 -13.24 4.95
N ILE A 100 4.33 -13.47 6.12
CA ILE A 100 4.82 -12.97 7.42
C ILE A 100 5.88 -13.93 8.01
N CYS A 101 5.48 -15.13 8.43
CA CYS A 101 6.34 -16.03 9.20
C CYS A 101 7.23 -16.95 8.35
N LYS A 102 7.07 -16.97 7.03
CA LYS A 102 7.78 -17.82 6.05
C LYS A 102 7.54 -19.33 6.21
N GLN A 103 6.71 -19.75 7.17
CA GLN A 103 6.35 -21.17 7.31
C GLN A 103 5.47 -21.65 6.17
N PRO A 104 5.61 -22.90 5.71
CA PRO A 104 4.74 -23.48 4.70
C PRO A 104 3.33 -23.67 5.23
N TYR A 105 2.32 -23.44 4.37
CA TYR A 105 0.91 -23.67 4.68
C TYR A 105 0.16 -24.15 3.44
N THR A 106 -0.99 -24.83 3.66
CA THR A 106 -1.92 -25.27 2.60
C THR A 106 -3.32 -24.73 2.82
N VAL A 107 -3.77 -24.55 4.06
CA VAL A 107 -5.08 -23.97 4.37
C VAL A 107 -5.03 -22.47 4.17
N VAL A 108 -5.92 -21.94 3.33
CA VAL A 108 -5.95 -20.52 2.92
C VAL A 108 -7.13 -19.83 3.60
N ASP A 109 -6.84 -18.73 4.32
CA ASP A 109 -7.84 -17.85 4.92
C ASP A 109 -8.76 -17.24 3.85
N ALA A 110 -10.03 -17.01 4.17
CA ALA A 110 -10.99 -16.46 3.22
C ALA A 110 -10.64 -15.02 2.78
N PHE A 111 -9.91 -14.29 3.61
CA PHE A 111 -9.47 -12.92 3.31
C PHE A 111 -8.06 -12.90 2.71
N TYR A 112 -7.09 -13.55 3.36
CA TYR A 112 -5.66 -13.43 3.02
C TYR A 112 -5.14 -14.59 2.17
N HIS A 113 -4.78 -14.34 0.92
CA HIS A 113 -4.23 -15.36 0.02
C HIS A 113 -2.78 -15.75 0.28
N GLN A 114 -2.02 -14.96 1.06
CA GLN A 114 -0.58 -15.20 1.31
C GLN A 114 -0.22 -15.34 2.80
N LEU A 115 -1.19 -15.50 3.68
CA LEU A 115 -0.94 -15.74 5.10
C LEU A 115 -1.31 -17.17 5.49
N CYS A 116 -0.52 -17.77 6.40
CA CYS A 116 -0.93 -18.99 7.07
C CYS A 116 -2.08 -18.69 8.06
N PRO A 117 -2.85 -19.68 8.51
CA PRO A 117 -3.99 -19.48 9.39
C PRO A 117 -3.67 -18.66 10.66
N ASP A 118 -2.54 -18.92 11.32
CA ASP A 118 -2.14 -18.21 12.54
C ASP A 118 -1.83 -16.74 12.27
N CYS A 119 -1.10 -16.47 11.18
CA CYS A 119 -0.79 -15.08 10.79
C CYS A 119 -2.03 -14.33 10.30
N ALA A 120 -2.96 -15.01 9.65
CA ALA A 120 -4.25 -14.45 9.24
C ALA A 120 -5.10 -14.08 10.45
N ALA A 121 -5.30 -15.00 11.41
CA ALA A 121 -6.04 -14.75 12.64
C ALA A 121 -5.45 -13.60 13.46
N PHE A 122 -4.11 -13.55 13.58
CA PHE A 122 -3.43 -12.44 14.23
C PHE A 122 -3.65 -11.12 13.48
N SER A 123 -3.54 -11.09 12.15
CA SER A 123 -3.79 -9.89 11.36
C SER A 123 -5.23 -9.41 11.49
N HIS A 124 -6.23 -10.32 11.48
CA HIS A 124 -7.63 -9.96 11.75
C HIS A 124 -7.79 -9.29 13.11
N SER A 125 -7.21 -9.83 14.19
CA SER A 125 -7.28 -9.22 15.52
C SER A 125 -6.70 -7.80 15.57
N LYS A 126 -5.65 -7.53 14.77
CA LYS A 126 -5.03 -6.19 14.67
C LYS A 126 -5.86 -5.22 13.83
N ARG A 127 -6.58 -5.71 12.82
CA ARG A 127 -7.54 -4.87 12.05
C ARG A 127 -8.64 -4.33 12.94
N ASP A 128 -9.07 -5.07 13.95
CA ASP A 128 -10.16 -4.71 14.85
C ASP A 128 -9.70 -4.04 16.15
N ALA A 129 -8.36 -3.94 16.36
CA ALA A 129 -7.80 -3.35 17.58
C ALA A 129 -8.18 -1.87 17.73
N ARG A 130 -8.63 -1.51 18.94
CA ARG A 130 -9.09 -0.17 19.32
C ARG A 130 -8.38 0.34 20.57
N ALA A 131 -8.36 1.65 20.76
CA ALA A 131 -7.89 2.31 21.97
C ALA A 131 -8.87 3.43 22.37
N ASP A 132 -8.99 3.74 23.64
CA ASP A 132 -9.71 4.95 24.04
C ASP A 132 -8.77 6.17 23.93
N LEU A 133 -9.04 7.01 22.96
CA LEU A 133 -8.30 8.25 22.69
C LEU A 133 -9.14 9.50 23.00
N THR A 134 -10.23 9.35 23.75
CA THR A 134 -11.10 10.46 24.12
C THR A 134 -10.30 11.59 24.78
N GLY A 135 -10.46 12.81 24.24
CA GLY A 135 -9.75 14.00 24.70
C GLY A 135 -8.29 14.12 24.28
N LYS A 136 -7.71 13.12 23.59
CA LYS A 136 -6.35 13.20 23.04
C LYS A 136 -6.33 14.01 21.76
N ARG A 137 -5.19 14.67 21.51
CA ARG A 137 -4.93 15.42 20.27
C ARG A 137 -3.88 14.71 19.42
N ALA A 138 -4.20 14.53 18.14
CA ALA A 138 -3.33 13.88 17.18
C ALA A 138 -3.01 14.79 15.99
N LEU A 139 -1.77 14.76 15.53
CA LEU A 139 -1.32 15.28 14.24
C LEU A 139 -0.89 14.11 13.35
N LEU A 140 -1.56 13.98 12.20
CA LEU A 140 -1.25 12.98 11.17
C LEU A 140 -0.86 13.67 9.87
N THR A 141 0.35 13.48 9.39
CA THR A 141 0.73 13.97 8.06
C THR A 141 0.23 13.05 6.95
N GLY A 142 -0.34 13.61 5.87
CA GLY A 142 -0.83 12.85 4.72
C GLY A 142 -2.09 12.03 5.00
N GLY A 143 -3.08 12.63 5.67
CA GLY A 143 -4.29 11.93 6.14
C GLY A 143 -5.44 11.81 5.13
N ARG A 144 -5.33 12.36 3.91
CA ARG A 144 -6.46 12.48 2.97
C ARG A 144 -6.93 11.17 2.33
N ALA A 145 -6.01 10.31 1.99
CA ALA A 145 -6.28 9.13 1.16
C ALA A 145 -5.40 7.94 1.57
N LYS A 146 -5.68 6.79 0.99
CA LYS A 146 -4.93 5.53 1.17
C LYS A 146 -4.75 5.21 2.68
N ILE A 147 -3.58 4.73 3.09
CA ILE A 147 -3.30 4.36 4.50
C ILE A 147 -3.60 5.52 5.45
N GLY A 148 -3.23 6.75 5.07
CA GLY A 148 -3.42 7.93 5.91
C GLY A 148 -4.87 8.18 6.26
N MET A 149 -5.81 7.97 5.34
CA MET A 149 -7.24 8.09 5.62
C MET A 149 -7.71 7.05 6.66
N TYR A 150 -7.28 5.80 6.52
CA TYR A 150 -7.64 4.76 7.49
C TYR A 150 -7.01 4.97 8.87
N ILE A 151 -5.81 5.57 8.94
CA ILE A 151 -5.21 5.99 10.22
C ILE A 151 -6.05 7.11 10.84
N ALA A 152 -6.42 8.14 10.07
CA ALA A 152 -7.26 9.24 10.55
C ALA A 152 -8.60 8.74 11.08
N LEU A 153 -9.26 7.82 10.36
CA LEU A 153 -10.52 7.23 10.76
C LEU A 153 -10.42 6.44 12.07
N ARG A 154 -9.30 5.73 12.30
CA ARG A 154 -9.07 5.05 13.58
C ARG A 154 -8.96 6.04 14.72
N LEU A 155 -8.14 7.08 14.57
CA LEU A 155 -7.97 8.13 15.57
C LEU A 155 -9.31 8.82 15.92
N LEU A 156 -10.09 9.20 14.88
CA LEU A 156 -11.37 9.87 15.05
C LEU A 156 -12.44 8.98 15.71
N ARG A 157 -12.57 7.74 15.25
CA ARG A 157 -13.51 6.76 15.77
C ARG A 157 -13.18 6.30 17.19
N ASP A 158 -11.91 6.42 17.59
CA ASP A 158 -11.42 6.16 18.95
C ASP A 158 -11.43 7.40 19.84
N GLY A 159 -11.99 8.53 19.37
CA GLY A 159 -12.31 9.72 20.16
C GLY A 159 -11.27 10.84 20.11
N ALA A 160 -10.18 10.72 19.34
CA ALA A 160 -9.17 11.75 19.26
C ALA A 160 -9.62 12.97 18.45
N HIS A 161 -9.20 14.18 18.88
CA HIS A 161 -9.18 15.37 18.04
C HIS A 161 -8.01 15.25 17.04
N THR A 162 -8.30 15.08 15.77
CA THR A 162 -7.31 14.71 14.76
C THR A 162 -7.10 15.82 13.75
N THR A 163 -5.88 16.35 13.69
CA THR A 163 -5.44 17.23 12.62
C THR A 163 -4.75 16.40 11.53
N ILE A 164 -5.24 16.49 10.30
CA ILE A 164 -4.58 15.88 9.13
C ILE A 164 -3.97 16.94 8.21
N THR A 165 -2.90 16.58 7.51
CA THR A 165 -2.32 17.46 6.48
C THR A 165 -2.50 16.89 5.08
N THR A 166 -2.67 17.77 4.10
CA THR A 166 -2.79 17.37 2.69
C THR A 166 -2.52 18.54 1.76
N ARG A 167 -2.11 18.29 0.54
CA ARG A 167 -2.06 19.29 -0.54
C ARG A 167 -3.44 19.58 -1.16
N PHE A 168 -4.43 18.70 -0.92
CA PHE A 168 -5.77 18.77 -1.49
C PHE A 168 -6.82 18.78 -0.36
N PRO A 169 -6.96 19.93 0.32
CA PRO A 169 -7.80 20.00 1.52
C PRO A 169 -9.30 19.92 1.25
N ARG A 170 -9.79 20.44 0.11
CA ARG A 170 -11.23 20.36 -0.23
C ARG A 170 -11.65 18.96 -0.64
N ASP A 171 -10.80 18.23 -1.38
CA ASP A 171 -11.01 16.79 -1.63
C ASP A 171 -11.04 15.99 -0.33
N ALA A 172 -10.16 16.31 0.64
CA ALA A 172 -10.21 15.69 1.96
C ALA A 172 -11.56 15.93 2.66
N VAL A 173 -12.07 17.18 2.67
CA VAL A 173 -13.38 17.49 3.23
C VAL A 173 -14.46 16.59 2.62
N ARG A 174 -14.52 16.47 1.28
CA ARG A 174 -15.51 15.62 0.62
C ARG A 174 -15.41 14.16 1.01
N ARG A 175 -14.19 13.61 1.03
CA ARG A 175 -13.94 12.21 1.39
C ARG A 175 -14.44 11.87 2.79
N PHE A 176 -14.11 12.71 3.77
CA PHE A 176 -14.53 12.47 5.16
C PHE A 176 -15.99 12.74 5.38
N SER A 177 -16.56 13.81 4.81
CA SER A 177 -18.00 14.14 4.94
C SER A 177 -18.91 13.13 4.25
N ALA A 178 -18.44 12.44 3.20
CA ALA A 178 -19.19 11.41 2.48
C ALA A 178 -19.31 10.08 3.24
N LEU A 179 -18.61 9.91 4.37
CA LEU A 179 -18.69 8.66 5.14
C LEU A 179 -19.96 8.62 5.98
N PRO A 180 -20.68 7.47 6.03
CA PRO A 180 -21.95 7.36 6.74
C PRO A 180 -21.87 7.71 8.24
N ASP A 181 -20.72 7.42 8.88
CA ASP A 181 -20.47 7.68 10.30
C ASP A 181 -19.81 9.04 10.57
N SER A 182 -19.63 9.87 9.55
CA SER A 182 -19.02 11.19 9.69
C SER A 182 -19.68 12.09 10.74
N PRO A 183 -20.99 12.10 10.92
CA PRO A 183 -21.63 12.95 11.95
C PRO A 183 -21.17 12.66 13.39
N GLU A 184 -20.63 11.47 13.66
CA GLU A 184 -20.19 11.07 14.99
C GLU A 184 -18.84 11.68 15.38
N TRP A 185 -18.04 12.17 14.43
CA TRP A 185 -16.65 12.57 14.66
C TRP A 185 -16.13 13.73 13.79
N ILE A 186 -16.93 14.25 12.84
CA ILE A 186 -16.46 15.27 11.90
C ILE A 186 -16.04 16.58 12.60
N ASP A 187 -16.64 16.91 13.74
CA ASP A 187 -16.32 18.04 14.60
C ASP A 187 -14.93 17.93 15.25
N ARG A 188 -14.39 16.72 15.35
CA ARG A 188 -13.04 16.48 15.87
C ARG A 188 -11.98 16.40 14.77
N LEU A 189 -12.35 16.58 13.50
CA LEU A 189 -11.43 16.59 12.38
C LEU A 189 -11.04 18.03 12.02
N LYS A 190 -9.73 18.28 11.96
CA LYS A 190 -9.15 19.49 11.37
C LYS A 190 -8.31 19.12 10.17
N ILE A 191 -8.55 19.77 9.04
CA ILE A 191 -7.82 19.57 7.79
C ILE A 191 -6.94 20.80 7.54
N VAL A 192 -5.64 20.55 7.32
CA VAL A 192 -4.66 21.59 7.01
C VAL A 192 -4.14 21.41 5.59
N GLY A 193 -4.44 22.37 4.72
CA GLY A 193 -3.87 22.49 3.38
C GLY A 193 -2.44 22.99 3.45
N ILE A 194 -1.47 22.12 3.09
CA ILE A 194 -0.03 22.37 3.24
C ILE A 194 0.78 21.52 2.27
N ASP A 195 1.91 22.03 1.81
CA ASP A 195 2.95 21.27 1.13
C ASP A 195 4.14 21.02 2.06
N LEU A 196 4.36 19.76 2.43
CA LEU A 196 5.45 19.37 3.33
C LEU A 196 6.85 19.47 2.68
N ARG A 197 6.94 19.79 1.40
CA ARG A 197 8.20 20.13 0.74
C ARG A 197 8.64 21.56 1.02
N ASP A 198 7.78 22.37 1.64
CA ASP A 198 8.08 23.72 2.08
C ASP A 198 8.38 23.74 3.59
N PRO A 199 9.65 23.88 4.01
CA PRO A 199 10.01 23.91 5.41
C PRO A 199 9.37 25.08 6.18
N ALA A 200 9.09 26.21 5.56
CA ALA A 200 8.45 27.35 6.21
C ALA A 200 6.99 27.02 6.59
N GLN A 201 6.26 26.36 5.70
CA GLN A 201 4.92 25.86 6.02
C GLN A 201 4.94 24.78 7.11
N VAL A 202 5.92 23.86 7.09
CA VAL A 202 6.08 22.85 8.14
C VAL A 202 6.33 23.50 9.51
N MET A 203 7.15 24.55 9.55
CA MET A 203 7.40 25.34 10.76
C MET A 203 6.12 26.03 11.24
N GLY A 204 5.39 26.69 10.34
CA GLY A 204 4.11 27.35 10.64
C GLY A 204 3.05 26.37 11.15
N LEU A 205 3.01 25.15 10.60
CA LEU A 205 2.14 24.06 11.10
C LEU A 205 2.52 23.71 12.56
N ALA A 206 3.81 23.50 12.83
CA ALA A 206 4.26 23.15 14.18
C ALA A 206 3.93 24.26 15.20
N ASP A 207 4.11 25.53 14.83
CA ASP A 207 3.75 26.68 15.66
C ASP A 207 2.23 26.73 15.94
N SER A 208 1.41 26.51 14.90
CA SER A 208 -0.06 26.46 15.02
C SER A 208 -0.52 25.31 15.94
N VAL A 209 0.07 24.12 15.81
CA VAL A 209 -0.25 22.95 16.66
C VAL A 209 0.15 23.21 18.11
N THR A 210 1.32 23.81 18.33
CA THR A 210 1.83 24.17 19.66
C THR A 210 0.97 25.25 20.34
N ALA A 211 0.57 26.28 19.59
CA ALA A 211 -0.31 27.34 20.09
C ALA A 211 -1.69 26.82 20.51
N ALA A 212 -2.17 25.75 19.91
CA ALA A 212 -3.44 25.11 20.26
C ALA A 212 -3.37 24.23 21.53
N GLY A 213 -2.18 24.06 22.14
CA GLY A 213 -1.98 23.34 23.42
C GLY A 213 -1.20 22.04 23.30
N PRO A 214 -1.22 21.19 24.34
CA PRO A 214 -0.50 19.93 24.38
C PRO A 214 -0.90 18.99 23.23
N LEU A 215 0.05 18.19 22.74
CA LEU A 215 -0.15 17.18 21.72
C LEU A 215 0.11 15.78 22.31
N ASP A 216 -0.70 14.78 21.94
CA ASP A 216 -0.54 13.42 22.45
C ASP A 216 0.08 12.48 21.42
N ILE A 217 -0.24 12.69 20.15
CA ILE A 217 0.11 11.78 19.07
C ILE A 217 0.63 12.56 17.85
N LEU A 218 1.82 12.23 17.38
CA LEU A 218 2.37 12.65 16.10
C LEU A 218 2.60 11.43 15.21
N ILE A 219 1.98 11.41 14.02
CA ILE A 219 2.18 10.35 13.03
C ILE A 219 2.76 10.97 11.75
N ASN A 220 4.02 10.69 11.46
CA ASN A 220 4.69 11.05 10.23
C ASN A 220 4.42 10.00 9.16
N ASN A 221 3.29 10.13 8.46
CA ASN A 221 2.85 9.19 7.43
C ASN A 221 3.03 9.74 6.00
N ALA A 222 2.94 11.05 5.79
CA ALA A 222 3.10 11.63 4.46
C ALA A 222 4.46 11.25 3.85
N ALA A 223 4.42 10.78 2.62
CA ALA A 223 5.62 10.46 1.84
C ALA A 223 5.35 10.68 0.35
N GLN A 224 6.35 11.21 -0.35
CA GLN A 224 6.40 11.18 -1.80
C GLN A 224 7.19 9.94 -2.21
N THR A 225 6.53 8.98 -2.86
CA THR A 225 7.15 7.73 -3.35
C THR A 225 7.44 7.79 -4.84
N VAL A 226 6.56 8.47 -5.58
CA VAL A 226 6.65 8.66 -7.03
C VAL A 226 6.19 10.08 -7.35
N ARG A 227 6.92 10.78 -8.21
CA ARG A 227 6.47 12.03 -8.81
C ARG A 227 5.54 11.72 -9.97
N ARG A 228 4.31 12.19 -9.90
CA ARG A 228 3.30 12.02 -10.95
C ARG A 228 3.38 13.15 -11.97
N SER A 229 3.01 12.85 -13.21
CA SER A 229 2.85 13.89 -14.22
C SER A 229 1.78 14.91 -13.80
N PRO A 230 1.90 16.19 -14.17
CA PRO A 230 0.89 17.21 -13.84
C PRO A 230 -0.53 16.81 -14.26
N GLY A 231 -0.69 16.17 -15.42
CA GLY A 231 -1.98 15.69 -15.92
C GLY A 231 -2.69 14.71 -15.02
N SER A 232 -1.97 13.88 -14.27
CA SER A 232 -2.56 12.93 -13.32
C SER A 232 -3.36 13.61 -12.21
N TYR A 233 -3.08 14.86 -11.89
CA TYR A 233 -3.73 15.63 -10.83
C TYR A 233 -5.04 16.29 -11.23
N ALA A 234 -5.47 16.25 -12.50
CA ALA A 234 -6.62 17.00 -13.00
C ALA A 234 -7.90 16.82 -12.15
N PRO A 235 -8.33 15.60 -11.76
CA PRO A 235 -9.53 15.45 -10.96
C PRO A 235 -9.43 16.13 -9.58
N LEU A 236 -8.24 16.12 -8.98
CA LEU A 236 -8.01 16.76 -7.69
C LEU A 236 -7.99 18.30 -7.81
N VAL A 237 -7.46 18.81 -8.92
CA VAL A 237 -7.49 20.25 -9.20
C VAL A 237 -8.92 20.75 -9.35
N GLU A 238 -9.76 20.05 -10.12
CA GLU A 238 -11.17 20.36 -10.25
C GLU A 238 -11.90 20.31 -8.89
N ALA A 239 -11.62 19.28 -8.10
CA ALA A 239 -12.16 19.14 -6.76
C ALA A 239 -11.77 20.31 -5.82
N GLU A 240 -10.53 20.83 -5.94
CA GLU A 240 -10.08 21.97 -5.14
C GLU A 240 -10.73 23.30 -5.56
N LEU A 241 -11.17 23.44 -6.79
CA LEU A 241 -11.86 24.64 -7.29
C LEU A 241 -13.38 24.63 -7.00
N ALA A 242 -13.97 23.44 -6.85
CA ALA A 242 -15.39 23.28 -6.62
C ALA A 242 -15.83 23.75 -5.20
N PRO A 243 -17.09 24.22 -5.00
CA PRO A 243 -17.61 24.54 -3.68
C PRO A 243 -17.59 23.30 -2.77
N LEU A 244 -17.52 23.52 -1.46
CA LEU A 244 -17.63 22.44 -0.48
C LEU A 244 -19.06 21.90 -0.42
N PRO A 245 -19.28 20.63 -0.03
CA PRO A 245 -20.60 20.07 0.15
C PRO A 245 -21.35 20.76 1.29
N ASP A 246 -22.69 20.70 1.27
CA ASP A 246 -23.53 21.16 2.37
C ASP A 246 -23.45 20.21 3.57
N GLY A 247 -23.76 20.73 4.77
CA GLY A 247 -23.85 19.95 6.00
C GLY A 247 -22.71 20.21 6.99
N PRO A 248 -22.56 19.34 8.01
CA PRO A 248 -21.46 19.45 8.97
C PRO A 248 -20.12 19.24 8.28
N LEU A 249 -19.21 20.19 8.43
CA LEU A 249 -17.87 20.15 7.83
C LEU A 249 -16.80 20.17 8.90
N PRO A 250 -15.62 19.58 8.64
CA PRO A 250 -14.48 19.71 9.52
C PRO A 250 -13.90 21.14 9.48
N GLU A 251 -13.09 21.47 10.48
CA GLU A 251 -12.30 22.70 10.45
C GLU A 251 -11.30 22.64 9.28
N LEU A 252 -11.30 23.66 8.44
CA LEU A 252 -10.42 23.75 7.27
C LEU A 252 -9.52 24.98 7.38
N VAL A 253 -8.20 24.76 7.33
CA VAL A 253 -7.16 25.81 7.32
C VAL A 253 -6.20 25.54 6.16
N THR A 254 -5.73 26.58 5.48
CA THR A 254 -4.68 26.45 4.45
C THR A 254 -3.56 27.47 4.68
N PHE A 255 -2.31 27.05 4.38
CA PHE A 255 -1.14 27.92 4.42
C PHE A 255 -0.88 28.65 3.07
N GLY A 256 -1.73 28.41 2.06
CA GLY A 256 -1.51 28.90 0.72
C GLY A 256 -0.41 28.12 -0.02
N HIS A 257 -0.01 28.59 -1.20
CA HIS A 257 1.02 27.95 -2.00
C HIS A 257 2.25 28.85 -2.12
N THR A 258 3.41 28.21 -2.13
CA THR A 258 4.72 28.88 -2.20
C THR A 258 5.57 28.41 -3.38
N ASN A 259 5.10 27.39 -4.13
CA ASN A 259 5.81 26.86 -5.29
C ASN A 259 4.85 26.24 -6.32
N ASP A 260 5.35 25.96 -7.52
CA ASP A 260 4.59 25.43 -8.67
C ASP A 260 4.01 24.02 -8.45
N ALA A 261 4.43 23.32 -7.41
CA ALA A 261 3.90 22.02 -7.09
C ALA A 261 2.70 22.07 -6.12
N HIS A 262 2.32 23.26 -5.65
CA HIS A 262 1.11 23.41 -4.84
C HIS A 262 -0.13 23.16 -5.69
N PRO A 263 -1.21 22.59 -5.15
CA PRO A 263 -2.45 22.29 -5.90
C PRO A 263 -3.01 23.46 -6.70
N LEU A 264 -2.99 24.68 -6.16
CA LEU A 264 -3.49 25.85 -6.87
C LEU A 264 -2.62 26.23 -8.08
N ALA A 265 -1.29 26.13 -7.97
CA ALA A 265 -0.39 26.36 -9.09
C ALA A 265 -0.53 25.26 -10.16
N LEU A 266 -0.75 24.00 -9.74
CA LEU A 266 -1.08 22.91 -10.65
C LEU A 266 -2.42 23.16 -11.36
N ALA A 267 -3.44 23.73 -10.67
CA ALA A 267 -4.72 24.10 -11.25
C ALA A 267 -4.55 25.13 -12.40
N GLU A 268 -3.75 26.15 -12.17
CA GLU A 268 -3.45 27.17 -13.20
C GLU A 268 -2.74 26.55 -14.41
N SER A 269 -1.81 25.64 -14.18
CA SER A 269 -1.06 24.96 -15.25
C SER A 269 -1.95 23.98 -16.05
N VAL A 270 -2.88 23.29 -15.41
CA VAL A 270 -3.82 22.36 -16.05
C VAL A 270 -4.89 23.11 -16.85
N ALA A 271 -5.37 24.25 -16.36
CA ALA A 271 -6.29 25.10 -17.10
C ALA A 271 -5.68 25.63 -18.40
N ALA A 272 -4.34 25.73 -18.48
CA ALA A 272 -3.61 26.10 -19.70
C ALA A 272 -3.43 24.92 -20.70
N HIS A 273 -3.78 23.68 -20.30
CA HIS A 273 -3.61 22.49 -21.15
C HIS A 273 -4.94 21.72 -21.31
N PRO A 274 -5.61 21.82 -22.46
CA PRO A 274 -6.96 21.26 -22.67
C PRO A 274 -7.03 19.72 -22.79
N ILE A 275 -6.08 18.98 -22.28
CA ILE A 275 -5.98 17.53 -22.46
C ILE A 275 -6.52 16.76 -21.26
N LEU A 276 -7.77 16.91 -20.88
CA LEU A 276 -8.30 15.94 -19.92
C LEU A 276 -9.81 15.79 -20.05
N SER A 277 -10.19 15.11 -21.12
CA SER A 277 -11.58 14.81 -21.42
C SER A 277 -12.24 13.80 -20.47
N SER A 278 -11.48 13.07 -19.65
CA SER A 278 -12.04 12.05 -18.74
C SER A 278 -12.74 12.62 -17.50
N ALA A 279 -12.34 13.82 -17.06
CA ALA A 279 -13.01 14.52 -15.96
C ALA A 279 -14.06 15.54 -16.47
N ALA A 280 -14.05 15.85 -17.77
CA ALA A 280 -14.95 16.85 -18.36
C ALA A 280 -16.42 16.47 -18.17
N GLY A 281 -17.18 17.36 -17.53
CA GLY A 281 -18.60 17.17 -17.26
C GLY A 281 -18.96 16.38 -15.99
N ARG A 282 -17.96 15.99 -15.17
CA ARG A 282 -18.18 15.31 -13.89
C ARG A 282 -18.02 16.27 -12.73
N THR A 283 -18.88 16.13 -11.70
CA THR A 283 -18.78 16.95 -10.50
C THR A 283 -17.65 16.48 -9.57
N ALA A 284 -17.22 17.37 -8.68
CA ALA A 284 -16.19 17.03 -7.67
C ALA A 284 -16.66 15.90 -6.74
N GLU A 285 -17.95 15.82 -6.44
CA GLU A 285 -18.58 14.78 -5.64
C GLU A 285 -18.54 13.42 -6.35
N GLU A 286 -18.84 13.40 -7.66
CA GLU A 286 -18.76 12.18 -8.47
C GLU A 286 -17.32 11.67 -8.56
N LEU A 287 -16.35 12.56 -8.80
CA LEU A 287 -14.93 12.21 -8.82
C LEU A 287 -14.44 11.67 -7.46
N THR A 288 -14.89 12.30 -6.36
CA THR A 288 -14.56 11.82 -5.00
C THR A 288 -15.20 10.47 -4.72
N ALA A 289 -16.48 10.28 -5.08
CA ALA A 289 -17.18 9.01 -4.90
C ALA A 289 -16.50 7.87 -5.67
N ASP A 290 -16.10 8.14 -6.90
CA ASP A 290 -15.37 7.17 -7.72
C ASP A 290 -14.01 6.83 -7.13
N ALA A 291 -13.21 7.83 -6.71
CA ALA A 291 -11.93 7.58 -6.06
C ALA A 291 -12.06 6.78 -4.75
N MET A 292 -13.23 6.82 -4.10
CA MET A 292 -13.53 6.05 -2.89
C MET A 292 -14.23 4.71 -3.16
N ALA A 293 -14.58 4.39 -4.40
CA ALA A 293 -15.19 3.12 -4.76
C ALA A 293 -14.11 2.05 -5.01
N ALA A 294 -14.40 0.81 -4.60
CA ALA A 294 -13.57 -0.33 -4.99
C ALA A 294 -13.61 -0.51 -6.52
N GLY A 295 -12.47 -0.87 -7.10
CA GLY A 295 -12.36 -1.06 -8.55
C GLY A 295 -12.37 0.23 -9.38
N SER A 296 -12.20 1.39 -8.76
CA SER A 296 -12.21 2.70 -9.46
C SER A 296 -11.11 2.84 -10.53
N SER A 297 -10.00 2.11 -10.39
CA SER A 297 -8.92 2.03 -11.37
C SER A 297 -8.88 0.70 -12.14
N SER A 298 -10.01 0.00 -12.26
CA SER A 298 -10.11 -1.28 -12.97
C SER A 298 -9.74 -1.16 -14.46
N LEU A 299 -9.38 -2.29 -15.08
CA LEU A 299 -9.02 -2.35 -16.49
C LEU A 299 -10.17 -1.86 -17.39
N GLU A 300 -11.41 -2.16 -17.03
CA GLU A 300 -12.60 -1.69 -17.76
C GLU A 300 -12.72 -0.16 -17.71
N ARG A 301 -12.54 0.44 -16.53
CA ARG A 301 -12.55 1.89 -16.37
C ARG A 301 -11.35 2.55 -17.04
N LEU A 302 -10.19 1.90 -17.03
CA LEU A 302 -9.02 2.38 -17.75
C LEU A 302 -9.29 2.41 -19.25
N ALA A 303 -9.82 1.31 -19.83
CA ALA A 303 -10.19 1.24 -21.25
C ALA A 303 -11.26 2.27 -21.64
N ALA A 304 -12.17 2.59 -20.72
CA ALA A 304 -13.19 3.62 -20.87
C ALA A 304 -12.66 5.06 -20.65
N GLY A 305 -11.41 5.25 -20.25
CA GLY A 305 -10.84 6.55 -19.91
C GLY A 305 -11.43 7.20 -18.65
N THR A 306 -12.06 6.41 -17.77
CA THR A 306 -12.71 6.88 -16.52
C THR A 306 -12.01 6.38 -15.26
N ALA A 307 -10.85 5.72 -15.38
CA ALA A 307 -10.10 5.22 -14.24
C ALA A 307 -9.57 6.36 -13.37
N ILE A 308 -9.69 6.18 -12.05
CA ILE A 308 -9.13 7.08 -11.04
C ILE A 308 -8.61 6.22 -9.89
N ASP A 309 -7.39 6.50 -9.38
CA ASP A 309 -6.83 5.70 -8.29
C ASP A 309 -7.42 6.12 -6.92
N ALA A 310 -7.13 5.34 -5.88
CA ALA A 310 -7.56 5.63 -4.51
C ALA A 310 -7.04 6.99 -3.98
N GLY A 311 -5.99 7.52 -4.56
CA GLY A 311 -5.48 8.86 -4.31
C GLY A 311 -6.25 9.97 -5.02
N GLY A 312 -7.18 9.64 -5.91
CA GLY A 312 -7.91 10.61 -6.74
C GLY A 312 -7.10 11.08 -7.96
N LEU A 313 -6.14 10.28 -8.41
CA LEU A 313 -5.26 10.59 -9.53
C LEU A 313 -5.65 9.76 -10.76
N LEU A 314 -5.53 10.36 -11.95
CA LEU A 314 -5.57 9.58 -13.18
C LEU A 314 -4.31 8.70 -13.27
N PRO A 315 -4.42 7.51 -13.85
CA PRO A 315 -3.27 6.67 -14.12
C PRO A 315 -2.20 7.42 -14.94
N ASP A 316 -0.95 7.30 -14.51
CA ASP A 316 0.17 7.90 -15.23
C ASP A 316 0.61 6.97 -16.35
N GLU A 317 0.64 7.45 -17.59
CA GLU A 317 0.99 6.68 -18.78
C GLU A 317 2.50 6.51 -18.98
N LEU A 318 3.33 6.97 -18.06
CA LEU A 318 4.77 6.81 -18.13
C LEU A 318 5.16 5.33 -17.97
N HIS A 319 6.02 4.83 -18.87
CA HIS A 319 6.57 3.48 -18.81
C HIS A 319 7.65 3.30 -17.73
N ILE A 320 8.27 4.40 -17.30
CA ILE A 320 9.30 4.47 -16.27
C ILE A 320 8.90 5.56 -15.29
N ASN A 321 8.99 5.28 -14.02
CA ASN A 321 8.79 6.25 -12.95
C ASN A 321 9.94 6.14 -11.93
N SER A 322 10.00 7.06 -10.98
CA SER A 322 11.06 7.11 -9.97
C SER A 322 11.16 5.87 -9.08
N TRP A 323 10.13 5.01 -9.02
CA TRP A 323 10.20 3.72 -8.34
C TRP A 323 11.09 2.70 -9.06
N THR A 324 11.20 2.81 -10.38
CA THR A 324 12.02 1.92 -11.23
C THR A 324 13.35 2.52 -11.64
N GLN A 325 13.54 3.83 -11.49
CA GLN A 325 14.75 4.55 -11.87
C GLN A 325 15.95 4.21 -10.99
N HIS A 326 17.12 4.13 -11.63
CA HIS A 326 18.42 3.95 -10.99
C HIS A 326 19.01 5.30 -10.56
N VAL A 327 20.19 5.26 -9.91
CA VAL A 327 20.79 6.44 -9.27
C VAL A 327 21.11 7.58 -10.24
N ASP A 328 21.45 7.26 -11.47
CA ASP A 328 21.81 8.18 -12.56
C ASP A 328 20.58 8.68 -13.36
N GLU A 329 19.41 8.09 -13.11
CA GLU A 329 18.16 8.41 -13.82
C GLU A 329 17.21 9.30 -13.00
N VAL A 330 17.41 9.36 -11.66
CA VAL A 330 16.54 10.16 -10.77
C VAL A 330 16.83 11.64 -10.93
N GLU A 331 15.81 12.41 -11.27
CA GLU A 331 15.91 13.86 -11.39
C GLU A 331 16.33 14.52 -10.06
N PRO A 332 17.31 15.44 -10.05
CA PRO A 332 17.77 16.10 -8.82
C PRO A 332 16.66 16.79 -8.04
N LEU A 333 15.70 17.40 -8.73
CA LEU A 333 14.56 18.06 -8.08
C LEU A 333 13.68 17.05 -7.35
N GLU A 334 13.39 15.89 -7.96
CA GLU A 334 12.60 14.84 -7.31
C GLU A 334 13.32 14.28 -6.08
N MET A 335 14.63 14.07 -6.17
CA MET A 335 15.44 13.66 -5.03
C MET A 335 15.30 14.66 -3.86
N LEU A 336 15.40 15.97 -4.13
CA LEU A 336 15.23 17.00 -3.11
C LEU A 336 13.82 17.03 -2.54
N GLU A 337 12.78 16.94 -3.38
CA GLU A 337 11.37 16.85 -2.94
C GLU A 337 11.14 15.68 -1.99
N VAL A 338 11.67 14.50 -2.33
CA VAL A 338 11.58 13.29 -1.50
C VAL A 338 12.29 13.50 -0.16
N GLN A 339 13.50 14.10 -0.14
CA GLN A 339 14.19 14.41 1.12
C GLN A 339 13.42 15.41 1.97
N LEU A 340 12.85 16.46 1.38
CA LEU A 340 12.06 17.46 2.09
C LEU A 340 10.80 16.84 2.71
N ALA A 341 10.01 16.11 1.94
CA ALA A 341 8.74 15.56 2.41
C ALA A 341 8.91 14.36 3.36
N ASN A 342 9.84 13.43 3.04
CA ASN A 342 9.91 12.13 3.71
C ASN A 342 10.88 12.10 4.91
N MET A 343 11.78 13.07 5.03
CA MET A 343 12.79 13.12 6.09
C MET A 343 12.84 14.49 6.79
N THR A 344 12.99 15.60 6.04
CA THR A 344 13.15 16.93 6.64
C THR A 344 11.89 17.37 7.39
N ALA A 345 10.71 17.23 6.77
CA ALA A 345 9.44 17.57 7.44
C ALA A 345 9.20 16.74 8.72
N PRO A 346 9.33 15.40 8.74
CA PRO A 346 9.30 14.63 9.97
C PRO A 346 10.29 15.10 11.03
N PHE A 347 11.54 15.38 10.65
CA PHE A 347 12.55 15.90 11.59
C PHE A 347 12.13 17.23 12.20
N LEU A 348 11.66 18.17 11.40
CA LEU A 348 11.19 19.49 11.86
C LEU A 348 9.99 19.35 12.81
N LEU A 349 9.01 18.50 12.46
CA LEU A 349 7.84 18.25 13.30
C LEU A 349 8.22 17.59 14.63
N VAL A 350 9.07 16.56 14.63
CA VAL A 350 9.56 15.93 15.87
C VAL A 350 10.28 16.95 16.73
N SER A 351 11.19 17.74 16.15
CA SER A 351 11.97 18.75 16.88
C SER A 351 11.08 19.85 17.48
N ARG A 352 10.17 20.41 16.69
CA ARG A 352 9.35 21.55 17.10
C ARG A 352 8.19 21.18 18.02
N LEU A 353 7.60 19.99 17.83
CA LEU A 353 6.45 19.55 18.62
C LEU A 353 6.84 18.79 19.90
N ARG A 354 8.13 18.52 20.13
CA ARG A 354 8.61 17.86 21.35
C ARG A 354 8.09 18.54 22.61
N GLY A 355 8.11 19.87 22.67
CA GLY A 355 7.60 20.64 23.81
C GLY A 355 6.10 20.44 24.04
N ALA A 356 5.31 20.41 22.97
CA ALA A 356 3.86 20.17 23.04
C ALA A 356 3.55 18.72 23.47
N LEU A 357 4.31 17.73 22.99
CA LEU A 357 4.21 16.33 23.41
C LEU A 357 4.57 16.15 24.90
N LYS A 358 5.65 16.78 25.35
CA LYS A 358 6.08 16.77 26.75
C LYS A 358 5.04 17.40 27.68
N ALA A 359 4.34 18.44 27.24
CA ALA A 359 3.33 19.16 28.01
C ALA A 359 2.02 18.40 28.20
N SER A 360 1.83 17.27 27.51
CA SER A 360 0.63 16.44 27.67
C SER A 360 0.56 15.83 29.08
N SER A 361 -0.65 15.77 29.62
CA SER A 361 -0.95 15.10 30.89
C SER A 361 -1.11 13.58 30.75
N ALA A 362 -1.09 13.04 29.51
CA ALA A 362 -1.23 11.62 29.26
C ALA A 362 -0.07 10.82 29.87
N ARG A 363 -0.31 9.55 30.22
CA ARG A 363 0.72 8.63 30.70
C ARG A 363 1.92 8.57 29.75
N ARG A 364 1.61 8.49 28.45
CA ARG A 364 2.58 8.46 27.34
C ARG A 364 2.07 9.31 26.19
N THR A 365 3.00 9.82 25.41
CA THR A 365 2.76 10.44 24.11
C THR A 365 3.51 9.68 23.04
N TYR A 366 3.04 9.80 21.79
CA TYR A 366 3.46 8.91 20.73
C TYR A 366 4.02 9.67 19.53
N ILE A 367 5.14 9.19 19.01
CA ILE A 367 5.65 9.55 17.68
C ILE A 367 5.73 8.26 16.87
N VAL A 368 4.97 8.16 15.79
CA VAL A 368 5.02 7.03 14.85
C VAL A 368 5.55 7.50 13.52
N ASN A 369 6.75 7.05 13.16
CA ASN A 369 7.37 7.33 11.89
C ASN A 369 7.04 6.20 10.91
N VAL A 370 6.23 6.49 9.89
CA VAL A 370 5.86 5.50 8.85
C VAL A 370 7.04 5.30 7.92
N SER A 371 7.74 4.22 8.15
CA SER A 371 8.91 3.79 7.40
C SER A 371 8.57 2.63 6.46
N ALA A 372 9.59 1.90 6.01
CA ALA A 372 9.43 0.73 5.16
C ALA A 372 10.74 -0.10 5.15
N MET A 373 10.67 -1.33 4.62
CA MET A 373 11.84 -2.18 4.39
C MET A 373 12.89 -1.53 3.47
N GLU A 374 12.49 -0.51 2.72
CA GLU A 374 13.35 0.35 1.89
C GLU A 374 14.44 1.04 2.72
N GLY A 375 14.13 1.41 3.97
CA GLY A 375 15.08 2.03 4.89
C GLY A 375 15.94 1.05 5.72
N VAL A 376 15.79 -0.26 5.55
CA VAL A 376 16.50 -1.29 6.36
C VAL A 376 17.78 -1.75 5.67
N PHE A 377 18.93 -1.64 6.36
CA PHE A 377 20.23 -2.09 5.83
C PHE A 377 20.40 -3.62 5.86
N GLY A 378 19.84 -4.29 6.85
CA GLY A 378 19.95 -5.74 7.05
C GLY A 378 19.15 -6.60 6.06
N ARG A 379 18.47 -6.01 5.08
CA ARG A 379 17.78 -6.76 4.02
C ARG A 379 18.80 -7.42 3.09
N GLY A 380 18.72 -8.75 2.90
CA GLY A 380 19.70 -9.53 2.14
C GLY A 380 19.85 -9.14 0.67
N TYR A 381 18.82 -8.58 0.04
CA TYR A 381 18.86 -8.03 -1.31
C TYR A 381 18.10 -6.72 -1.39
N LYS A 382 18.74 -5.71 -1.96
CA LYS A 382 18.11 -4.46 -2.41
C LYS A 382 18.34 -4.31 -3.91
N GLY A 383 17.24 -4.14 -4.66
CA GLY A 383 17.31 -3.80 -6.08
C GLY A 383 17.89 -2.39 -6.29
N PRO A 384 18.31 -2.06 -7.52
CA PRO A 384 18.95 -0.76 -7.83
C PRO A 384 17.95 0.40 -7.93
N GLY A 385 16.64 0.13 -7.93
CA GLY A 385 15.60 1.16 -8.11
C GLY A 385 15.38 2.03 -6.87
N HIS A 386 14.76 3.19 -7.06
CA HIS A 386 14.33 4.19 -6.06
C HIS A 386 15.36 4.50 -4.94
N PRO A 387 16.64 4.77 -5.26
CA PRO A 387 17.68 4.98 -4.25
C PRO A 387 17.39 6.17 -3.33
N HIS A 388 16.81 7.24 -3.85
CA HIS A 388 16.43 8.46 -3.11
C HIS A 388 15.35 8.18 -2.05
N THR A 389 14.37 7.32 -2.33
CA THR A 389 13.36 6.87 -1.36
C THR A 389 13.98 5.99 -0.28
N ASN A 390 14.85 5.04 -0.67
CA ASN A 390 15.60 4.22 0.27
C ASN A 390 16.41 5.07 1.26
N MET A 391 17.10 6.11 0.76
CA MET A 391 17.86 7.06 1.59
C MET A 391 16.97 7.79 2.59
N ALA A 392 15.83 8.31 2.15
CA ALA A 392 14.92 9.04 3.03
C ALA A 392 14.33 8.15 4.14
N LYS A 393 13.95 6.91 3.81
CA LYS A 393 13.44 5.95 4.81
C LYS A 393 14.53 5.48 5.77
N ALA A 394 15.78 5.32 5.32
CA ALA A 394 16.91 5.02 6.18
C ALA A 394 17.20 6.19 7.15
N ALA A 395 17.12 7.44 6.70
CA ALA A 395 17.27 8.62 7.54
C ALA A 395 16.17 8.70 8.61
N LEU A 396 14.92 8.39 8.26
CA LEU A 396 13.80 8.35 9.20
C LEU A 396 13.96 7.24 10.26
N ASN A 397 14.45 6.07 9.86
CA ASN A 397 14.83 5.00 10.78
C ASN A 397 15.96 5.44 11.73
N MET A 398 16.98 6.14 11.22
CA MET A 398 18.09 6.64 12.03
C MET A 398 17.61 7.72 13.01
N LEU A 399 16.72 8.63 12.63
CA LEU A 399 16.10 9.59 13.53
C LEU A 399 15.44 8.87 14.72
N THR A 400 14.62 7.84 14.44
CA THR A 400 13.95 7.05 15.48
C THR A 400 14.97 6.38 16.41
N ARG A 401 15.95 5.68 15.84
CA ARG A 401 16.96 4.94 16.60
C ARG A 401 17.81 5.84 17.48
N THR A 402 18.15 7.03 16.98
CA THR A 402 19.02 7.98 17.70
C THR A 402 18.30 8.67 18.86
N SER A 403 17.04 9.08 18.65
CA SER A 403 16.37 10.02 19.56
C SER A 403 15.37 9.38 20.53
N ALA A 404 14.84 8.19 20.21
CA ALA A 404 13.72 7.60 20.95
C ALA A 404 14.01 7.35 22.42
N ARG A 405 15.21 6.84 22.77
CA ARG A 405 15.57 6.52 24.16
C ARG A 405 15.62 7.78 25.01
N GLU A 406 16.33 8.79 24.55
CA GLU A 406 16.46 10.05 25.28
C GLU A 406 15.09 10.73 25.47
N MET A 407 14.25 10.75 24.42
CA MET A 407 12.89 11.30 24.48
C MET A 407 11.97 10.51 25.42
N PHE A 408 12.15 9.21 25.54
CA PHE A 408 11.40 8.40 26.50
C PHE A 408 11.84 8.70 27.93
N GLU A 409 13.15 8.68 28.20
CA GLU A 409 13.71 8.85 29.54
C GLU A 409 13.45 10.27 30.10
N SER A 410 13.52 11.31 29.26
CA SER A 410 13.34 12.70 29.68
C SER A 410 11.89 13.21 29.61
N ASP A 411 11.12 12.76 28.63
CA ASP A 411 9.83 13.36 28.28
C ASP A 411 8.67 12.35 28.18
N ARG A 412 8.91 11.06 28.41
CA ARG A 412 7.91 9.95 28.35
C ARG A 412 7.31 9.73 26.96
N ILE A 413 8.01 10.16 25.91
CA ILE A 413 7.57 10.04 24.52
C ILE A 413 7.99 8.68 23.96
N LEU A 414 7.04 7.91 23.44
CA LEU A 414 7.27 6.64 22.77
C LEU A 414 7.42 6.89 21.27
N MET A 415 8.64 6.83 20.75
CA MET A 415 8.91 7.00 19.32
C MET A 415 9.27 5.66 18.68
N THR A 416 8.55 5.28 17.62
CA THR A 416 8.74 4.05 16.83
C THR A 416 8.82 4.35 15.34
N ALA A 417 9.50 3.47 14.59
CA ALA A 417 9.41 3.38 13.13
C ALA A 417 8.59 2.14 12.75
N VAL A 418 7.70 2.27 11.77
CA VAL A 418 6.77 1.19 11.40
C VAL A 418 6.83 0.91 9.90
N ASP A 419 7.02 -0.37 9.54
CA ASP A 419 6.79 -0.88 8.18
C ASP A 419 5.32 -1.24 8.03
N THR A 420 4.67 -0.65 7.03
CA THR A 420 3.25 -0.88 6.74
C THR A 420 2.98 -2.25 6.10
N GLY A 421 4.02 -2.93 5.66
CA GLY A 421 3.91 -4.14 4.86
C GLY A 421 3.62 -3.86 3.38
N TRP A 422 3.49 -4.92 2.60
CA TRP A 422 3.23 -4.81 1.16
C TRP A 422 1.73 -4.73 0.90
N ILE A 423 1.24 -3.54 0.57
CA ILE A 423 -0.18 -3.20 0.43
C ILE A 423 -0.53 -2.58 -0.91
N THR A 424 0.43 -1.93 -1.58
CA THR A 424 0.26 -1.29 -2.89
C THR A 424 1.47 -1.55 -3.78
N ASP A 425 1.30 -1.29 -5.06
CA ASP A 425 2.37 -1.34 -6.06
C ASP A 425 2.64 0.07 -6.60
N GLU A 426 3.87 0.56 -6.45
CA GLU A 426 4.29 1.88 -6.92
C GLU A 426 4.96 1.83 -8.31
N ARG A 427 5.00 0.66 -8.95
CA ARG A 427 5.52 0.50 -10.31
C ARG A 427 4.68 1.27 -11.33
N PRO A 428 5.22 1.50 -12.55
CA PRO A 428 4.46 2.12 -13.64
C PRO A 428 3.15 1.39 -13.91
N HIS A 429 2.11 2.14 -14.30
CA HIS A 429 0.75 1.65 -14.43
C HIS A 429 0.62 0.42 -15.33
N PHE A 430 1.28 0.41 -16.51
CA PHE A 430 1.30 -0.73 -17.42
C PHE A 430 1.90 -2.01 -16.79
N THR A 431 2.89 -1.85 -15.92
CA THR A 431 3.46 -2.98 -15.17
C THR A 431 2.47 -3.54 -14.16
N LYS A 432 1.73 -2.67 -13.46
CA LYS A 432 0.68 -3.09 -12.52
C LYS A 432 -0.42 -3.88 -13.22
N ILE A 433 -0.90 -3.39 -14.37
CA ILE A 433 -1.92 -4.07 -15.19
C ILE A 433 -1.44 -5.48 -15.54
N ARG A 434 -0.26 -5.60 -16.14
CA ARG A 434 0.30 -6.90 -16.53
C ARG A 434 0.41 -7.86 -15.35
N LEU A 435 0.86 -7.39 -14.20
CA LEU A 435 0.99 -8.22 -13.01
C LEU A 435 -0.38 -8.66 -12.46
N ALA A 436 -1.39 -7.79 -12.50
CA ALA A 436 -2.75 -8.15 -12.11
C ALA A 436 -3.35 -9.23 -13.04
N GLU A 437 -3.14 -9.12 -14.36
CA GLU A 437 -3.53 -10.15 -15.33
C GLU A 437 -2.82 -11.49 -15.08
N GLU A 438 -1.56 -11.45 -14.65
CA GLU A 438 -0.79 -12.62 -14.23
C GLU A 438 -1.30 -13.21 -12.88
N GLY A 439 -2.24 -12.54 -12.20
CA GLY A 439 -2.81 -12.94 -10.91
C GLY A 439 -1.93 -12.60 -9.72
N PHE A 440 -1.10 -11.57 -9.85
CA PHE A 440 -0.27 -11.06 -8.77
C PHE A 440 -0.97 -9.93 -8.04
N HIS A 441 -1.13 -10.09 -6.71
CA HIS A 441 -1.70 -9.09 -5.81
C HIS A 441 -0.83 -8.92 -4.57
N ALA A 442 -0.85 -7.73 -4.00
CA ALA A 442 -0.23 -7.46 -2.70
C ALA A 442 -0.91 -8.32 -1.60
N PRO A 443 -0.13 -8.86 -0.65
CA PRO A 443 -0.65 -9.76 0.38
C PRO A 443 -1.58 -9.11 1.40
N LEU A 444 -1.53 -7.79 1.52
CA LEU A 444 -2.24 -6.98 2.51
C LEU A 444 -3.07 -5.89 1.83
N ASP A 445 -3.94 -5.22 2.59
CA ASP A 445 -4.71 -4.07 2.11
C ASP A 445 -4.37 -2.78 2.87
N LEU A 446 -5.05 -1.68 2.52
CA LEU A 446 -4.83 -0.37 3.14
C LEU A 446 -5.19 -0.34 4.63
N VAL A 447 -6.18 -1.14 5.06
CA VAL A 447 -6.57 -1.26 6.47
C VAL A 447 -5.49 -1.97 7.28
N ASP A 448 -4.84 -2.99 6.71
CA ASP A 448 -3.70 -3.67 7.31
C ASP A 448 -2.51 -2.73 7.51
N GLY A 449 -2.24 -1.87 6.52
CA GLY A 449 -1.20 -0.85 6.63
C GLY A 449 -1.48 0.13 7.76
N ALA A 450 -2.72 0.64 7.83
CA ALA A 450 -3.15 1.52 8.89
C ALA A 450 -3.11 0.85 10.28
N ALA A 451 -3.50 -0.42 10.37
CA ALA A 451 -3.46 -1.18 11.62
C ALA A 451 -2.03 -1.31 12.17
N ARG A 452 -1.03 -1.48 11.29
CA ARG A 452 0.39 -1.54 11.69
C ARG A 452 0.88 -0.22 12.26
N VAL A 453 0.49 0.90 11.66
CA VAL A 453 0.87 2.25 12.15
C VAL A 453 0.16 2.58 13.47
N TYR A 454 -1.06 2.10 13.65
CA TYR A 454 -1.87 2.34 14.83
C TYR A 454 -1.50 1.45 16.03
N ASP A 455 -0.93 0.27 15.79
CA ASP A 455 -0.59 -0.73 16.82
C ASP A 455 0.30 -0.20 17.97
N PRO A 456 1.36 0.59 17.73
CA PRO A 456 2.15 1.17 18.83
C PRO A 456 1.32 2.02 19.80
N ILE A 457 0.30 2.71 19.31
CA ILE A 457 -0.59 3.52 20.14
C ILE A 457 -1.49 2.60 20.96
N VAL A 458 -2.14 1.60 20.36
CA VAL A 458 -2.98 0.62 21.07
C VAL A 458 -2.19 -0.08 22.17
N ARG A 459 -0.96 -0.50 21.88
CA ARG A 459 -0.07 -1.16 22.86
C ARG A 459 0.33 -0.19 23.98
N GLY A 460 0.64 1.05 23.63
CA GLY A 460 0.97 2.09 24.60
C GLY A 460 -0.19 2.41 25.54
N GLU A 461 -1.41 2.53 25.03
CA GLU A 461 -2.63 2.73 25.82
C GLU A 461 -2.95 1.52 26.71
N SER A 462 -2.60 0.31 26.29
CA SER A 462 -2.71 -0.91 27.12
C SER A 462 -1.56 -1.07 28.14
N GLY A 463 -0.61 -0.14 28.19
CA GLY A 463 0.45 -0.10 29.21
C GLY A 463 1.83 -0.56 28.76
N GLU A 464 2.01 -0.97 27.50
CA GLU A 464 3.30 -1.39 26.96
C GLU A 464 4.12 -0.17 26.49
N ASP A 465 5.33 -0.01 27.01
CA ASP A 465 6.25 1.07 26.62
C ASP A 465 7.17 0.62 25.47
N LEU A 466 6.73 0.83 24.24
CA LEU A 466 7.44 0.44 23.03
C LEU A 466 8.08 1.67 22.36
N PHE A 467 9.42 1.74 22.34
CA PHE A 467 10.16 2.84 21.75
C PHE A 467 11.52 2.39 21.17
N GLY A 468 12.07 3.18 20.27
CA GLY A 468 13.41 2.96 19.69
C GLY A 468 13.54 1.68 18.88
N VAL A 469 12.44 1.20 18.30
CA VAL A 469 12.36 -0.02 17.51
C VAL A 469 11.80 0.26 16.11
N PHE A 470 12.23 -0.54 15.16
CA PHE A 470 11.59 -0.70 13.85
C PHE A 470 10.61 -1.86 13.94
N LEU A 471 9.34 -1.59 13.70
CA LEU A 471 8.28 -2.60 13.75
C LEU A 471 7.98 -3.13 12.36
N LYS A 472 8.14 -4.43 12.19
CA LYS A 472 7.72 -5.17 11.01
C LYS A 472 6.72 -6.24 11.42
N ASP A 473 5.57 -6.25 10.76
CA ASP A 473 4.49 -7.20 11.08
C ASP A 473 4.21 -7.26 12.59
N TYR A 474 4.10 -6.07 13.22
CA TYR A 474 3.82 -5.84 14.65
C TYR A 474 4.94 -6.26 15.63
N LYS A 475 6.08 -6.68 15.14
CA LYS A 475 7.21 -7.15 15.98
C LYS A 475 8.46 -6.30 15.74
N PRO A 476 9.30 -6.10 16.76
CA PRO A 476 10.60 -5.50 16.56
C PRO A 476 11.42 -6.29 15.52
N GLY A 477 11.87 -5.58 14.50
CA GLY A 477 12.72 -6.08 13.43
C GLY A 477 14.12 -5.47 13.49
N SER A 478 15.00 -5.94 12.60
CA SER A 478 16.32 -5.32 12.40
C SER A 478 16.18 -3.99 11.65
N TRP A 479 17.14 -3.08 11.95
CA TRP A 479 17.27 -1.81 11.25
C TRP A 479 17.87 -1.94 9.85
#